data_8cbd56b14f936dfceec1c62a1d539da3
#
_entry.id   8cbd56b14f936dfceec1c62a1d539da3
#
_cell.length_a   1.000
_cell.length_b   1.000
_cell.length_c   1.000
_cell.angle_alpha   90.00
_cell.angle_beta   90.00
_cell.angle_gamma   90.00
#
_symmetry.space_group_name_H-M   'P 1'
#
loop_
_entity.id
_entity.type
_entity.pdbx_description
1 polymer ?
#
loop_
_entity_poly.entity_id
_entity_poly.type
_entity_poly.pdbx_seq_one_letter_code
_entity_poly.pdbx_strand_id
1 'polypeptide(L)'
;MRRILTIIAVLVLMFLAAFWFLESPLFPRAWPHVLMLKSSEGRADCIILLGGEQEARPVKAAELYRDGLAPRIFITGDGDFAANKKRLLASGVPEAAITIEESAKTTLQNARLLRPMLEKEGVRSALIVTSPFHMRRALAVFQHEMPRVRFTITQTSPEYWRTKKGRKNAQSNASLELVKIVYYWAVYGVKPLLKPET
;
A
#
# COMPACT_ATOMS: atom_id res chain seq x y z
N MET A 1 -33.81 -26.02 9.33
CA MET A 1 -32.75 -26.27 10.32
C MET A 1 -31.52 -26.99 9.77
N ARG A 2 -31.59 -28.19 9.18
CA ARG A 2 -30.39 -28.93 8.67
C ARG A 2 -29.53 -28.10 7.70
N ARG A 3 -30.10 -27.43 6.70
CA ARG A 3 -29.35 -26.60 5.73
C ARG A 3 -28.59 -25.45 6.39
N ILE A 4 -29.20 -24.79 7.39
CA ILE A 4 -28.54 -23.69 8.12
C ILE A 4 -27.33 -24.22 8.94
N LEU A 5 -27.51 -25.35 9.63
CA LEU A 5 -26.44 -26.02 10.38
C LEU A 5 -25.30 -26.45 9.46
N THR A 6 -25.62 -26.98 8.26
CA THR A 6 -24.59 -27.34 7.26
C THR A 6 -23.82 -26.11 6.79
N ILE A 7 -24.50 -24.99 6.49
CA ILE A 7 -23.84 -23.74 6.08
C ILE A 7 -22.92 -23.23 7.19
N ILE A 8 -23.41 -23.21 8.44
CA ILE A 8 -22.60 -22.79 9.60
C ILE A 8 -21.36 -23.70 9.74
N ALA A 9 -21.52 -25.00 9.66
CA ALA A 9 -20.42 -25.95 9.76
C ALA A 9 -19.37 -25.74 8.65
N VAL A 10 -19.80 -25.51 7.42
CA VAL A 10 -18.91 -25.20 6.29
C VAL A 10 -18.15 -23.91 6.53
N LEU A 11 -18.83 -22.84 6.98
CA LEU A 11 -18.18 -21.56 7.28
C LEU A 11 -17.16 -21.68 8.42
N VAL A 12 -17.47 -22.46 9.46
CA VAL A 12 -16.55 -22.74 10.57
C VAL A 12 -15.32 -23.51 10.06
N LEU A 13 -15.51 -24.55 9.26
CA LEU A 13 -14.42 -25.32 8.68
C LEU A 13 -13.53 -24.46 7.77
N MET A 14 -14.12 -23.59 6.94
CA MET A 14 -13.38 -22.65 6.11
C MET A 14 -12.57 -21.66 6.96
N PHE A 15 -13.17 -21.15 8.04
CA PHE A 15 -12.47 -20.26 8.97
C PHE A 15 -11.29 -20.96 9.65
N LEU A 16 -11.49 -22.19 10.15
CA LEU A 16 -10.43 -22.98 10.78
C LEU A 16 -9.30 -23.32 9.77
N ALA A 17 -9.65 -23.67 8.54
CA ALA A 17 -8.67 -23.94 7.49
C ALA A 17 -7.87 -22.67 7.12
N ALA A 18 -8.54 -21.53 7.00
CA ALA A 18 -7.88 -20.25 6.75
C ALA A 18 -6.96 -19.85 7.92
N PHE A 19 -7.42 -20.00 9.16
CA PHE A 19 -6.62 -19.74 10.36
C PHE A 19 -5.36 -20.64 10.39
N TRP A 20 -5.56 -21.95 10.19
CA TRP A 20 -4.44 -22.90 10.14
C TRP A 20 -3.44 -22.59 9.03
N PHE A 21 -3.92 -22.16 7.85
CA PHE A 21 -3.04 -21.75 6.74
C PHE A 21 -2.22 -20.50 7.09
N LEU A 22 -2.82 -19.49 7.74
CA LEU A 22 -2.12 -18.26 8.15
C LEU A 22 -1.00 -18.52 9.17
N GLU A 23 -1.19 -19.52 10.04
CA GLU A 23 -0.19 -19.95 11.04
C GLU A 23 0.81 -20.97 10.48
N SER A 24 0.57 -21.51 9.29
CA SER A 24 1.40 -22.56 8.70
C SER A 24 2.72 -22.00 8.15
N PRO A 25 3.79 -22.83 8.05
CA PRO A 25 5.04 -22.45 7.41
C PRO A 25 4.91 -22.23 5.89
N LEU A 26 3.76 -22.52 5.30
CA LEU A 26 3.45 -22.26 3.89
C LEU A 26 3.09 -20.80 3.64
N PHE A 27 2.46 -20.13 4.61
CA PHE A 27 2.02 -18.74 4.47
C PHE A 27 3.18 -17.77 4.12
N PRO A 28 4.37 -17.82 4.78
CA PRO A 28 5.49 -16.98 4.41
C PRO A 28 5.99 -17.15 2.97
N ARG A 29 5.74 -18.31 2.36
CA ARG A 29 6.06 -18.57 0.95
C ARG A 29 4.97 -18.13 0.00
N ALA A 30 3.71 -18.16 0.44
CA ALA A 30 2.54 -17.88 -0.39
C ALA A 30 2.20 -16.38 -0.48
N TRP A 31 2.29 -15.62 0.63
CA TRP A 31 1.82 -14.25 0.64
C TRP A 31 2.51 -13.31 -0.37
N PRO A 32 3.82 -13.45 -0.70
CA PRO A 32 4.43 -12.59 -1.70
C PRO A 32 3.76 -12.72 -3.08
N HIS A 33 3.38 -13.94 -3.46
CA HIS A 33 2.69 -14.19 -4.74
C HIS A 33 1.27 -13.61 -4.77
N VAL A 34 0.64 -13.51 -3.60
CA VAL A 34 -0.75 -13.01 -3.49
C VAL A 34 -0.79 -11.49 -3.32
N LEU A 35 0.10 -10.90 -2.53
CA LEU A 35 0.02 -9.49 -2.13
C LEU A 35 0.94 -8.56 -2.90
N MET A 36 2.10 -9.04 -3.32
CA MET A 36 3.04 -8.23 -4.07
C MET A 36 2.60 -8.07 -5.52
N LEU A 37 2.87 -6.90 -6.06
CA LEU A 37 2.79 -6.60 -7.48
C LEU A 37 4.19 -6.41 -8.04
N LYS A 38 4.36 -6.56 -9.34
CA LYS A 38 5.60 -6.16 -10.00
C LYS A 38 5.77 -4.65 -9.84
N SER A 39 6.89 -4.21 -9.28
CA SER A 39 7.21 -2.79 -9.20
C SER A 39 7.32 -2.22 -10.62
N SER A 40 6.66 -1.09 -10.83
CA SER A 40 6.73 -0.34 -12.09
C SER A 40 7.17 1.08 -11.76
N GLU A 41 8.36 1.43 -12.19
CA GLU A 41 8.98 2.73 -11.96
C GLU A 41 9.09 3.46 -13.30
N GLY A 42 8.25 4.46 -13.47
CA GLY A 42 8.25 5.31 -14.65
C GLY A 42 8.00 6.76 -14.24
N ARG A 43 8.24 7.70 -15.16
CA ARG A 43 7.95 9.10 -14.91
C ARG A 43 6.47 9.31 -14.59
N ALA A 44 6.21 10.12 -13.57
CA ALA A 44 4.90 10.51 -13.09
C ALA A 44 4.88 11.99 -12.70
N ASP A 45 3.70 12.57 -12.55
CA ASP A 45 3.55 13.96 -12.13
C ASP A 45 3.88 14.13 -10.64
N CYS A 46 3.72 13.06 -9.84
CA CYS A 46 4.10 13.05 -8.43
C CYS A 46 4.42 11.64 -7.92
N ILE A 47 5.12 11.60 -6.79
CA ILE A 47 5.26 10.43 -5.93
C ILE A 47 4.25 10.55 -4.79
N ILE A 48 3.58 9.46 -4.43
CA ILE A 48 2.73 9.36 -3.25
C ILE A 48 3.39 8.44 -2.25
N LEU A 49 3.83 8.99 -1.14
CA LEU A 49 4.42 8.27 -0.02
C LEU A 49 3.33 7.93 1.00
N LEU A 50 2.97 6.66 1.10
CA LEU A 50 1.99 6.19 2.09
C LEU A 50 2.62 6.04 3.47
N GLY A 51 1.95 6.55 4.49
CA GLY A 51 2.32 6.37 5.89
C GLY A 51 2.28 4.90 6.37
N GLY A 52 2.76 4.67 7.59
CA GLY A 52 2.80 3.36 8.25
C GLY A 52 4.16 2.66 8.22
N GLU A 53 5.22 3.32 7.71
CA GLU A 53 6.61 2.84 7.79
C GLU A 53 7.56 4.02 7.55
N GLN A 54 8.45 4.28 8.51
CA GLN A 54 9.26 5.51 8.60
C GLN A 54 10.71 5.34 8.17
N GLU A 55 11.14 4.12 7.83
CA GLU A 55 12.54 3.84 7.51
C GLU A 55 12.74 3.69 5.99
N ALA A 56 12.11 2.68 5.39
CA ALA A 56 12.40 2.31 4.00
C ALA A 56 11.56 3.08 2.98
N ARG A 57 10.31 3.45 3.30
CA ARG A 57 9.45 4.16 2.35
C ARG A 57 9.96 5.57 2.01
N PRO A 58 10.33 6.44 2.98
CA PRO A 58 10.84 7.75 2.64
C PRO A 58 12.19 7.69 1.93
N VAL A 59 13.05 6.71 2.23
CA VAL A 59 14.31 6.51 1.49
C VAL A 59 14.02 6.19 0.03
N LYS A 60 13.11 5.23 -0.24
CA LYS A 60 12.73 4.88 -1.62
C LYS A 60 12.09 6.07 -2.36
N ALA A 61 11.22 6.83 -1.71
CA ALA A 61 10.62 8.02 -2.32
C ALA A 61 11.68 9.09 -2.67
N ALA A 62 12.69 9.29 -1.81
CA ALA A 62 13.79 10.20 -2.08
C ALA A 62 14.69 9.72 -3.24
N GLU A 63 14.94 8.40 -3.37
CA GLU A 63 15.65 7.82 -4.52
C GLU A 63 14.92 8.15 -5.82
N LEU A 64 13.63 7.84 -5.90
CA LEU A 64 12.81 8.10 -7.09
C LEU A 64 12.74 9.59 -7.46
N TYR A 65 12.71 10.47 -6.46
CA TYR A 65 12.77 11.91 -6.67
C TYR A 65 14.12 12.34 -7.25
N ARG A 66 15.24 11.86 -6.70
CA ARG A 66 16.60 12.15 -7.18
C ARG A 66 16.83 11.61 -8.60
N ASP A 67 16.24 10.48 -8.95
CA ASP A 67 16.29 9.87 -10.28
C ASP A 67 15.41 10.63 -11.29
N GLY A 68 14.74 11.71 -10.85
CA GLY A 68 13.93 12.58 -11.71
C GLY A 68 12.63 11.93 -12.20
N LEU A 69 12.14 10.89 -11.50
CA LEU A 69 10.90 10.20 -11.89
C LEU A 69 9.65 11.02 -11.57
N ALA A 70 9.73 11.96 -10.62
CA ALA A 70 8.66 12.93 -10.38
C ALA A 70 9.19 14.20 -9.72
N PRO A 71 8.61 15.39 -9.99
CA PRO A 71 9.08 16.66 -9.48
C PRO A 71 8.62 16.97 -8.04
N ARG A 72 7.71 16.16 -7.46
CA ARG A 72 7.12 16.42 -6.14
C ARG A 72 6.72 15.13 -5.43
N ILE A 73 6.61 15.22 -4.09
CA ILE A 73 6.21 14.11 -3.22
C ILE A 73 5.02 14.55 -2.36
N PHE A 74 3.95 13.75 -2.38
CA PHE A 74 2.83 13.86 -1.44
C PHE A 74 3.01 12.81 -0.35
N ILE A 75 3.09 13.23 0.91
CA ILE A 75 3.04 12.34 2.07
C ILE A 75 1.58 12.28 2.52
N THR A 76 1.06 11.08 2.81
CA THR A 76 -0.29 10.92 3.34
C THR A 76 -0.33 9.89 4.45
N GLY A 77 -1.07 10.19 5.51
CA GLY A 77 -1.28 9.33 6.68
C GLY A 77 -1.00 10.01 8.00
N ASP A 78 -1.88 9.74 8.97
CA ASP A 78 -1.77 10.22 10.34
C ASP A 78 -0.59 9.55 11.09
N GLY A 79 0.06 10.30 11.95
CA GLY A 79 0.99 9.82 12.97
C GLY A 79 2.46 9.70 12.56
N ASP A 80 2.81 9.56 11.28
CA ASP A 80 4.21 9.41 10.86
C ASP A 80 4.69 10.41 9.79
N PHE A 81 3.84 11.30 9.34
CA PHE A 81 4.16 12.28 8.30
C PHE A 81 5.35 13.18 8.66
N ALA A 82 5.48 13.59 9.93
CA ALA A 82 6.58 14.42 10.38
C ALA A 82 7.94 13.70 10.31
N ALA A 83 7.97 12.41 10.71
CA ALA A 83 9.16 11.56 10.59
C ALA A 83 9.52 11.31 9.12
N ASN A 84 8.53 11.04 8.28
CA ASN A 84 8.71 10.85 6.84
C ASN A 84 9.25 12.13 6.18
N LYS A 85 8.67 13.31 6.48
CA LYS A 85 9.19 14.61 6.02
C LYS A 85 10.64 14.82 6.42
N LYS A 86 10.95 14.62 7.72
CA LYS A 86 12.32 14.77 8.24
C LYS A 86 13.30 13.87 7.47
N ARG A 87 12.92 12.63 7.17
CA ARG A 87 13.75 11.70 6.44
C ARG A 87 13.96 12.12 4.98
N LEU A 88 12.91 12.60 4.30
CA LEU A 88 13.01 13.13 2.93
C LEU A 88 13.96 14.33 2.86
N LEU A 89 13.81 15.30 3.77
CA LEU A 89 14.71 16.46 3.87
C LEU A 89 16.16 16.04 4.08
N ALA A 90 16.40 15.10 5.02
CA ALA A 90 17.74 14.54 5.27
C ALA A 90 18.31 13.78 4.07
N SER A 91 17.47 13.30 3.16
CA SER A 91 17.85 12.63 1.90
C SER A 91 18.01 13.60 0.72
N GLY A 92 17.94 14.92 0.98
CA GLY A 92 18.18 15.96 -0.03
C GLY A 92 16.95 16.37 -0.86
N VAL A 93 15.75 15.93 -0.48
CA VAL A 93 14.50 16.40 -1.12
C VAL A 93 14.18 17.80 -0.60
N PRO A 94 14.06 18.83 -1.46
CA PRO A 94 13.77 20.19 -1.01
C PRO A 94 12.36 20.28 -0.42
N GLU A 95 12.19 21.11 0.60
CA GLU A 95 10.89 21.28 1.28
C GLU A 95 9.76 21.71 0.32
N ALA A 96 10.07 22.56 -0.64
CA ALA A 96 9.14 23.02 -1.64
C ALA A 96 8.57 21.89 -2.54
N ALA A 97 9.26 20.75 -2.60
CA ALA A 97 8.79 19.58 -3.34
C ALA A 97 7.92 18.63 -2.50
N ILE A 98 7.69 18.92 -1.22
CA ILE A 98 6.97 18.05 -0.29
C ILE A 98 5.65 18.68 0.08
N THR A 99 4.56 17.96 -0.16
CA THR A 99 3.20 18.32 0.28
C THR A 99 2.69 17.26 1.25
N ILE A 100 2.00 17.66 2.32
CA ILE A 100 1.56 16.74 3.39
C ILE A 100 0.05 16.76 3.51
N GLU A 101 -0.53 15.57 3.60
CA GLU A 101 -1.86 15.27 4.07
C GLU A 101 -1.72 14.47 5.37
N GLU A 102 -2.13 15.05 6.50
CA GLU A 102 -1.81 14.56 7.86
C GLU A 102 -2.98 13.92 8.61
N SER A 103 -4.16 13.85 7.98
CA SER A 103 -5.40 13.45 8.67
C SER A 103 -5.86 12.02 8.37
N ALA A 104 -5.35 11.42 7.30
CA ALA A 104 -5.79 10.10 6.84
C ALA A 104 -5.39 8.97 7.79
N LYS A 105 -6.35 8.22 8.29
CA LYS A 105 -6.16 7.07 9.20
C LYS A 105 -6.28 5.72 8.51
N THR A 106 -6.77 5.70 7.27
CA THR A 106 -6.97 4.48 6.48
C THR A 106 -6.53 4.69 5.05
N THR A 107 -6.26 3.60 4.33
CA THR A 107 -5.87 3.71 2.90
C THR A 107 -6.96 4.35 2.04
N LEU A 108 -8.24 4.15 2.39
CA LEU A 108 -9.34 4.83 1.71
C LEU A 108 -9.30 6.34 1.95
N GLN A 109 -9.04 6.75 3.19
CA GLN A 109 -8.87 8.17 3.53
C GLN A 109 -7.64 8.77 2.85
N ASN A 110 -6.50 8.03 2.78
CA ASN A 110 -5.34 8.49 2.02
C ASN A 110 -5.73 8.89 0.59
N ALA A 111 -6.46 8.04 -0.12
CA ALA A 111 -6.88 8.34 -1.48
C ALA A 111 -7.90 9.49 -1.54
N ARG A 112 -8.90 9.50 -0.66
CA ARG A 112 -9.97 10.52 -0.65
C ARG A 112 -9.49 11.91 -0.28
N LEU A 113 -8.60 12.02 0.72
CA LEU A 113 -8.08 13.31 1.18
C LEU A 113 -7.00 13.86 0.24
N LEU A 114 -6.22 12.97 -0.41
CA LEU A 114 -5.29 13.41 -1.46
C LEU A 114 -5.99 13.84 -2.75
N ARG A 115 -7.15 13.27 -3.09
CA ARG A 115 -7.83 13.56 -4.36
C ARG A 115 -7.96 15.05 -4.67
N PRO A 116 -8.54 15.91 -3.80
CA PRO A 116 -8.66 17.34 -4.09
C PRO A 116 -7.32 18.05 -4.26
N MET A 117 -6.28 17.58 -3.57
CA MET A 117 -4.93 18.12 -3.68
C MET A 117 -4.31 17.77 -5.04
N LEU A 118 -4.44 16.52 -5.48
CA LEU A 118 -3.95 16.06 -6.78
C LEU A 118 -4.72 16.69 -7.94
N GLU A 119 -6.04 16.86 -7.82
CA GLU A 119 -6.88 17.55 -8.79
C GLU A 119 -6.50 19.03 -8.94
N LYS A 120 -6.27 19.75 -7.83
CA LYS A 120 -5.80 21.14 -7.83
C LYS A 120 -4.46 21.30 -8.57
N GLU A 121 -3.58 20.32 -8.43
CA GLU A 121 -2.25 20.32 -9.06
C GLU A 121 -2.26 19.72 -10.49
N GLY A 122 -3.43 19.34 -11.00
CA GLY A 122 -3.60 18.78 -12.34
C GLY A 122 -2.90 17.43 -12.56
N VAL A 123 -2.70 16.64 -11.48
CA VAL A 123 -2.01 15.34 -11.52
C VAL A 123 -2.81 14.34 -12.36
N ARG A 124 -2.15 13.74 -13.34
CA ARG A 124 -2.71 12.69 -14.22
C ARG A 124 -2.01 11.35 -14.05
N SER A 125 -0.83 11.35 -13.45
CA SER A 125 -0.04 10.16 -13.16
C SER A 125 0.64 10.26 -11.80
N ALA A 126 0.66 9.15 -11.03
CA ALA A 126 1.31 9.12 -9.73
C ALA A 126 2.00 7.77 -9.48
N LEU A 127 3.17 7.84 -8.85
CA LEU A 127 3.94 6.68 -8.43
C LEU A 127 3.77 6.46 -6.93
N ILE A 128 3.08 5.41 -6.53
CA ILE A 128 2.81 5.07 -5.13
C ILE A 128 4.01 4.30 -4.56
N VAL A 129 4.53 4.76 -3.42
CA VAL A 129 5.58 4.08 -2.65
C VAL A 129 4.98 3.47 -1.40
N THR A 130 5.12 2.16 -1.24
CA THR A 130 4.56 1.43 -0.09
C THR A 130 5.34 0.14 0.21
N SER A 131 4.94 -0.57 1.28
CA SER A 131 5.52 -1.86 1.64
C SER A 131 4.99 -2.99 0.75
N PRO A 132 5.77 -4.08 0.56
CA PRO A 132 5.42 -5.17 -0.37
C PRO A 132 4.04 -5.77 -0.13
N PHE A 133 3.70 -6.05 1.13
CA PHE A 133 2.42 -6.65 1.51
C PHE A 133 1.21 -5.72 1.29
N HIS A 134 1.44 -4.40 1.20
CA HIS A 134 0.39 -3.39 1.06
C HIS A 134 0.10 -3.00 -0.39
N MET A 135 0.94 -3.39 -1.36
CA MET A 135 0.87 -2.91 -2.74
C MET A 135 -0.51 -3.12 -3.38
N ARG A 136 -1.03 -4.34 -3.31
CA ARG A 136 -2.29 -4.72 -3.98
C ARG A 136 -3.48 -3.89 -3.49
N ARG A 137 -3.63 -3.74 -2.17
CA ARG A 137 -4.72 -2.96 -1.59
C ARG A 137 -4.55 -1.46 -1.86
N ALA A 138 -3.35 -0.93 -1.72
CA ALA A 138 -3.07 0.48 -1.99
C ALA A 138 -3.43 0.84 -3.43
N LEU A 139 -2.90 0.10 -4.41
CA LEU A 139 -3.18 0.38 -5.82
C LEU A 139 -4.67 0.26 -6.14
N ALA A 140 -5.35 -0.80 -5.66
CA ALA A 140 -6.78 -0.99 -5.89
C ALA A 140 -7.62 0.17 -5.34
N VAL A 141 -7.31 0.67 -4.15
CA VAL A 141 -8.02 1.79 -3.52
C VAL A 141 -7.82 3.08 -4.29
N PHE A 142 -6.58 3.40 -4.68
CA PHE A 142 -6.29 4.62 -5.42
C PHE A 142 -6.92 4.62 -6.81
N GLN A 143 -6.88 3.51 -7.54
CA GLN A 143 -7.56 3.35 -8.83
C GLN A 143 -9.09 3.45 -8.69
N HIS A 144 -9.66 2.88 -7.62
CA HIS A 144 -11.11 2.96 -7.35
C HIS A 144 -11.57 4.40 -7.08
N GLU A 145 -10.84 5.14 -6.24
CA GLU A 145 -11.20 6.50 -5.84
C GLU A 145 -10.88 7.55 -6.93
N MET A 146 -9.88 7.29 -7.76
CA MET A 146 -9.40 8.23 -8.79
C MET A 146 -9.14 7.52 -10.13
N PRO A 147 -10.19 7.03 -10.82
CA PRO A 147 -10.04 6.21 -12.04
C PRO A 147 -9.44 6.98 -13.24
N ARG A 148 -9.37 8.30 -13.17
CA ARG A 148 -8.78 9.14 -14.22
C ARG A 148 -7.29 9.39 -14.04
N VAL A 149 -6.71 9.02 -12.90
CA VAL A 149 -5.28 9.13 -12.62
C VAL A 149 -4.63 7.78 -12.90
N ARG A 150 -3.56 7.78 -13.67
CA ARG A 150 -2.75 6.59 -13.91
C ARG A 150 -1.83 6.35 -12.72
N PHE A 151 -2.06 5.29 -11.98
CA PHE A 151 -1.22 4.88 -10.86
C PHE A 151 -0.27 3.78 -11.27
N THR A 152 1.00 3.96 -10.95
CA THR A 152 2.00 2.90 -10.84
C THR A 152 2.38 2.72 -9.39
N ILE A 153 2.99 1.59 -9.04
CA ILE A 153 3.32 1.28 -7.67
C ILE A 153 4.70 0.64 -7.57
N THR A 154 5.46 1.04 -6.58
CA THR A 154 6.73 0.42 -6.24
C THR A 154 6.80 0.10 -4.76
N GLN A 155 7.56 -0.94 -4.45
CA GLN A 155 7.83 -1.34 -3.08
C GLN A 155 9.12 -0.69 -2.58
N THR A 156 9.23 -0.62 -1.28
CA THR A 156 10.47 -0.30 -0.58
C THR A 156 11.55 -1.33 -0.87
N SER A 157 12.82 -0.92 -0.67
CA SER A 157 13.98 -1.77 -0.95
C SER A 157 13.85 -3.19 -0.38
N PRO A 158 14.15 -4.23 -1.21
CA PRO A 158 14.13 -5.62 -0.77
C PRO A 158 15.06 -5.92 0.41
N GLU A 159 16.16 -5.17 0.58
CA GLU A 159 17.15 -5.39 1.63
C GLU A 159 16.54 -5.27 3.02
N TYR A 160 15.69 -4.26 3.26
CA TYR A 160 15.00 -4.12 4.54
C TYR A 160 14.17 -5.37 4.88
N TRP A 161 13.43 -5.90 3.91
CA TRP A 161 12.53 -7.05 4.10
C TRP A 161 13.28 -8.39 4.19
N ARG A 162 14.55 -8.43 3.82
CA ARG A 162 15.45 -9.58 4.02
C ARG A 162 16.00 -9.67 5.44
N THR A 163 15.98 -8.59 6.22
CA THR A 163 16.37 -8.61 7.63
C THR A 163 15.41 -9.47 8.47
N LYS A 164 15.87 -9.96 9.63
CA LYS A 164 15.02 -10.73 10.56
C LYS A 164 13.81 -9.89 11.02
N LYS A 165 14.04 -8.61 11.34
CA LYS A 165 13.00 -7.64 11.73
C LYS A 165 11.99 -7.42 10.59
N GLY A 166 12.47 -7.17 9.38
CA GLY A 166 11.63 -6.94 8.21
C GLY A 166 10.77 -8.15 7.86
N ARG A 167 11.32 -9.37 7.87
CA ARG A 167 10.55 -10.59 7.61
C ARG A 167 9.42 -10.81 8.62
N LYS A 168 9.71 -10.63 9.93
CA LYS A 168 8.68 -10.75 10.97
C LYS A 168 7.56 -9.72 10.77
N ASN A 169 7.92 -8.48 10.51
CA ASN A 169 6.95 -7.41 10.24
C ASN A 169 6.11 -7.72 8.98
N ALA A 170 6.75 -8.18 7.91
CA ALA A 170 6.07 -8.52 6.67
C ALA A 170 5.04 -9.64 6.88
N GLN A 171 5.39 -10.71 7.59
CA GLN A 171 4.50 -11.83 7.84
C GLN A 171 3.27 -11.43 8.65
N SER A 172 3.45 -10.71 9.77
CA SER A 172 2.34 -10.25 10.60
C SER A 172 1.40 -9.31 9.85
N ASN A 173 1.95 -8.39 9.05
CA ASN A 173 1.14 -7.47 8.27
C ASN A 173 0.47 -8.14 7.06
N ALA A 174 1.11 -9.12 6.43
CA ALA A 174 0.54 -9.83 5.28
C ALA A 174 -0.75 -10.57 5.62
N SER A 175 -0.83 -11.22 6.79
CA SER A 175 -2.07 -11.88 7.25
C SER A 175 -3.21 -10.88 7.38
N LEU A 176 -2.94 -9.72 8.01
CA LEU A 176 -3.93 -8.65 8.15
C LEU A 176 -4.33 -8.02 6.82
N GLU A 177 -3.41 -7.93 5.85
CA GLU A 177 -3.71 -7.37 4.55
C GLU A 177 -4.70 -8.23 3.75
N LEU A 178 -4.64 -9.55 3.84
CA LEU A 178 -5.64 -10.42 3.22
C LEU A 178 -7.05 -10.14 3.76
N VAL A 179 -7.18 -10.01 5.09
CA VAL A 179 -8.46 -9.66 5.72
C VAL A 179 -8.94 -8.27 5.28
N LYS A 180 -8.03 -7.28 5.24
CA LYS A 180 -8.36 -5.93 4.79
C LYS A 180 -8.80 -5.90 3.33
N ILE A 181 -8.18 -6.67 2.44
CA ILE A 181 -8.58 -6.74 1.02
C ILE A 181 -10.03 -7.22 0.91
N VAL A 182 -10.39 -8.30 1.61
CA VAL A 182 -11.77 -8.81 1.63
C VAL A 182 -12.74 -7.78 2.21
N TYR A 183 -12.37 -7.14 3.32
CA TYR A 183 -13.16 -6.08 3.94
C TYR A 183 -13.39 -4.90 3.00
N TYR A 184 -12.35 -4.41 2.32
CA TYR A 184 -12.46 -3.29 1.38
C TYR A 184 -13.33 -3.64 0.17
N TRP A 185 -13.26 -4.87 -0.31
CA TRP A 185 -14.14 -5.34 -1.36
C TRP A 185 -15.62 -5.40 -0.91
N ALA A 186 -15.87 -6.01 0.24
CA ALA A 186 -17.24 -6.22 0.73
C ALA A 186 -17.93 -4.91 1.16
N VAL A 187 -17.19 -3.99 1.82
CA VAL A 187 -17.75 -2.78 2.43
C VAL A 187 -17.71 -1.58 1.49
N TYR A 188 -16.64 -1.44 0.72
CA TYR A 188 -16.41 -0.26 -0.12
C TYR A 188 -16.47 -0.55 -1.63
N GLY A 189 -16.70 -1.79 -2.04
CA GLY A 189 -16.73 -2.19 -3.44
C GLY A 189 -15.38 -2.13 -4.16
N VAL A 190 -14.27 -1.98 -3.43
CA VAL A 190 -12.92 -1.94 -3.98
C VAL A 190 -12.55 -3.32 -4.49
N LYS A 191 -12.61 -3.52 -5.80
CA LYS A 191 -12.30 -4.83 -6.40
C LYS A 191 -10.82 -5.17 -6.20
N PRO A 192 -10.50 -6.38 -5.68
CA PRO A 192 -9.12 -6.81 -5.57
C PRO A 192 -8.49 -6.96 -6.96
N LEU A 193 -7.28 -6.44 -7.12
CA LEU A 193 -6.51 -6.62 -8.35
C LEU A 193 -6.06 -8.08 -8.46
N LEU A 194 -6.74 -8.88 -9.26
CA LEU A 194 -6.41 -10.29 -9.47
C LEU A 194 -5.25 -10.49 -10.44
N LYS A 195 -5.05 -9.54 -11.37
CA LYS A 195 -3.88 -9.47 -12.25
C LYS A 195 -3.37 -8.02 -12.29
N PRO A 196 -2.05 -7.77 -12.30
CA PRO A 196 -1.54 -6.46 -12.67
C PRO A 196 -1.94 -6.23 -14.14
N GLU A 197 -2.62 -5.14 -14.41
CA GLU A 197 -2.71 -4.65 -15.78
C GLU A 197 -1.30 -4.28 -16.21
N THR A 198 -0.78 -4.99 -17.20
CA THR A 198 0.53 -4.80 -17.83
C THR A 198 0.59 -3.50 -18.62
#